data_32801011d8cee5cf727380ad9215605b
#
_entry.id   32801011d8cee5cf727380ad9215605b
#
_cell.length_a   1.000
_cell.length_b   1.000
_cell.length_c   1.000
_cell.angle_alpha   90.00
_cell.angle_beta   90.00
_cell.angle_gamma   90.00
#
_symmetry.space_group_name_H-M   'P 1'
#
loop_
_entity.id
_entity.type
_entity.pdbx_description
1 polymer ?
#
loop_
_entity_poly.entity_id
_entity_poly.type
_entity_poly.pdbx_seq_one_letter_code
_entity_poly.pdbx_strand_id
1 'polypeptide(L)'
;MQCAESLRVQAYFDAEVDAVFAAHIERHAEHCAECRAQLQDLEQVRNALRRELTYLHTPPALRARVMRALDQEGAVKRSLRATPFWKGAFSGIGGTALAAGLLIFLLAPPFTNPMLDDLVSAHVRSLMPDHLIDVVSTDKHTVKPWFAGHTDVSPVVADFNQQGYRLIGGRADYFDHQRAAVVVYQHGSHVINVFSWAADQRGLPQDTTRNGYHLAFWRAGNLVYCAVSDTAWDELLGLARLLQELGIPDAQ
;
A
#
# COMPACT_ATOMS: atom_id res chain seq x y z
N MET A 1 17.03 37.52 -1.03
CA MET A 1 17.13 36.26 -1.82
C MET A 1 16.74 35.15 -0.89
N GLN A 2 15.73 34.40 -1.21
CA GLN A 2 15.34 33.23 -0.37
C GLN A 2 16.41 32.13 -0.52
N CYS A 3 16.78 31.51 0.59
CA CYS A 3 17.72 30.40 0.61
C CYS A 3 17.14 29.20 -0.16
N ALA A 4 17.94 28.53 -0.99
CA ALA A 4 17.49 27.38 -1.76
C ALA A 4 16.98 26.20 -0.89
N GLU A 5 17.42 26.14 0.37
CA GLU A 5 17.01 25.12 1.34
C GLU A 5 15.71 25.45 2.10
N SER A 6 15.11 26.64 1.91
CA SER A 6 13.97 27.12 2.72
C SER A 6 12.75 26.19 2.68
N LEU A 7 12.44 25.59 1.51
CA LEU A 7 11.32 24.61 1.39
C LEU A 7 11.60 23.31 2.17
N ARG A 8 12.86 22.92 2.27
CA ARG A 8 13.30 21.71 2.95
C ARG A 8 13.37 21.86 4.46
N VAL A 9 13.52 23.10 4.95
CA VAL A 9 13.46 23.43 6.39
C VAL A 9 12.08 23.07 6.97
N GLN A 10 11.00 23.29 6.21
CA GLN A 10 9.67 22.93 6.66
C GLN A 10 9.50 21.40 6.76
N ALA A 11 9.92 20.64 5.75
CA ALA A 11 9.89 19.19 5.79
C ALA A 11 10.71 18.61 6.95
N TYR A 12 11.87 19.22 7.26
CA TYR A 12 12.67 18.89 8.45
C TYR A 12 11.90 19.15 9.75
N PHE A 13 11.25 20.30 9.86
CA PHE A 13 10.47 20.68 11.05
C PHE A 13 9.28 19.76 11.29
N ASP A 14 8.66 19.24 10.21
CA ASP A 14 7.54 18.31 10.25
C ASP A 14 7.98 16.84 10.43
N ALA A 15 9.30 16.59 10.55
CA ALA A 15 9.91 15.25 10.64
C ALA A 15 9.63 14.35 9.41
N GLU A 16 9.49 14.95 8.23
CA GLU A 16 9.23 14.27 6.95
C GLU A 16 10.51 13.98 6.14
N VAL A 17 11.67 14.10 6.77
CA VAL A 17 12.98 13.85 6.15
C VAL A 17 13.69 12.69 6.82
N ASP A 18 14.57 12.00 6.08
CA ASP A 18 15.42 10.95 6.63
C ASP A 18 16.53 11.54 7.54
N ALA A 19 17.19 10.68 8.32
CA ALA A 19 18.19 11.08 9.30
C ALA A 19 19.43 11.74 8.67
N VAL A 20 19.81 11.37 7.44
CA VAL A 20 20.97 11.95 6.73
C VAL A 20 20.65 13.38 6.32
N PHE A 21 19.45 13.56 5.79
CA PHE A 21 18.97 14.86 5.36
C PHE A 21 18.69 15.78 6.55
N ALA A 22 18.15 15.26 7.67
CA ALA A 22 17.98 16.01 8.92
C ALA A 22 19.31 16.60 9.40
N ALA A 23 20.37 15.79 9.48
CA ALA A 23 21.70 16.22 9.86
C ALA A 23 22.31 17.28 8.88
N HIS A 24 21.94 17.22 7.59
CA HIS A 24 22.33 18.25 6.62
C HIS A 24 21.66 19.58 6.90
N ILE A 25 20.35 19.61 7.16
CA ILE A 25 19.60 20.83 7.47
C ILE A 25 20.05 21.45 8.80
N GLU A 26 20.31 20.64 9.83
CA GLU A 26 20.84 21.10 11.11
C GLU A 26 22.15 21.85 10.92
N ARG A 27 23.10 21.24 10.21
CA ARG A 27 24.41 21.87 9.92
C ARG A 27 24.27 23.11 9.06
N HIS A 28 23.36 23.11 8.09
CA HIS A 28 23.09 24.30 7.27
C HIS A 28 22.53 25.45 8.13
N ALA A 29 21.59 25.16 9.04
CA ALA A 29 20.99 26.18 9.93
C ALA A 29 22.00 26.81 10.92
N GLU A 30 23.10 26.11 11.25
CA GLU A 30 24.19 26.72 12.05
C GLU A 30 24.85 27.90 11.32
N HIS A 31 24.91 27.88 9.99
CA HIS A 31 25.62 28.85 9.17
C HIS A 31 24.69 29.76 8.35
N CYS A 32 23.38 29.46 8.26
CA CYS A 32 22.40 30.24 7.52
C CYS A 32 21.42 30.96 8.47
N ALA A 33 21.51 32.27 8.58
CA ALA A 33 20.63 33.05 9.44
C ALA A 33 19.16 32.99 9.01
N GLU A 34 18.89 32.89 7.70
CA GLU A 34 17.54 32.83 7.15
C GLU A 34 16.82 31.51 7.51
N CYS A 35 17.50 30.37 7.32
CA CYS A 35 16.93 29.08 7.69
C CYS A 35 16.75 28.92 9.21
N ARG A 36 17.65 29.51 9.99
CA ARG A 36 17.53 29.58 11.46
C ARG A 36 16.31 30.39 11.88
N ALA A 37 16.10 31.56 11.29
CA ALA A 37 14.94 32.41 11.57
C ALA A 37 13.65 31.67 11.21
N GLN A 38 13.61 31.01 10.06
CA GLN A 38 12.44 30.20 9.63
C GLN A 38 12.12 29.07 10.62
N LEU A 39 13.12 28.35 11.12
CA LEU A 39 12.90 27.31 12.17
C LEU A 39 12.35 27.95 13.46
N GLN A 40 12.85 29.10 13.86
CA GLN A 40 12.36 29.81 15.04
C GLN A 40 10.89 30.24 14.85
N ASP A 41 10.52 30.73 13.69
CA ASP A 41 9.16 31.16 13.39
C ASP A 41 8.21 29.96 13.43
N LEU A 42 8.56 28.83 12.81
CA LEU A 42 7.78 27.60 12.87
C LEU A 42 7.62 27.09 14.32
N GLU A 43 8.68 27.15 15.13
CA GLU A 43 8.64 26.81 16.55
C GLU A 43 7.70 27.74 17.33
N GLN A 44 7.72 29.05 17.07
CA GLN A 44 6.81 29.99 17.70
C GLN A 44 5.35 29.70 17.34
N VAL A 45 5.05 29.44 16.07
CA VAL A 45 3.70 29.07 15.61
C VAL A 45 3.24 27.79 16.31
N ARG A 46 4.08 26.74 16.33
CA ARG A 46 3.77 25.49 17.02
C ARG A 46 3.47 25.70 18.51
N ASN A 47 4.27 26.53 19.18
CA ASN A 47 4.09 26.81 20.59
C ASN A 47 2.84 27.67 20.86
N ALA A 48 2.52 28.62 19.97
CA ALA A 48 1.28 29.40 20.06
C ALA A 48 0.05 28.48 19.88
N LEU A 49 0.05 27.63 18.87
CA LEU A 49 -1.03 26.66 18.65
C LEU A 49 -1.21 25.72 19.85
N ARG A 50 -0.12 25.22 20.44
CA ARG A 50 -0.21 24.36 21.63
C ARG A 50 -0.78 25.05 22.85
N ARG A 51 -0.62 26.36 22.99
CA ARG A 51 -1.18 27.13 24.11
C ARG A 51 -2.63 27.52 23.92
N GLU A 52 -3.00 27.88 22.69
CA GLU A 52 -4.32 28.44 22.38
C GLU A 52 -5.36 27.37 21.99
N LEU A 53 -4.92 26.24 21.45
CA LEU A 53 -5.85 25.17 21.08
C LEU A 53 -6.31 24.38 22.30
N THR A 54 -7.63 24.26 22.45
CA THR A 54 -8.23 23.41 23.46
C THR A 54 -7.94 21.94 23.16
N TYR A 55 -7.09 21.33 23.95
CA TYR A 55 -6.78 19.91 23.81
C TYR A 55 -7.99 19.07 24.22
N LEU A 56 -8.50 18.26 23.29
CA LEU A 56 -9.53 17.27 23.62
C LEU A 56 -8.88 16.17 24.48
N HIS A 57 -9.33 16.03 25.71
CA HIS A 57 -8.87 14.97 26.60
C HIS A 57 -9.31 13.61 26.09
N THR A 58 -8.36 12.73 25.87
CA THR A 58 -8.63 11.35 25.46
C THR A 58 -9.49 10.66 26.53
N PRO A 59 -10.64 10.08 26.17
CA PRO A 59 -11.44 9.31 27.11
C PRO A 59 -10.63 8.22 27.81
N PRO A 60 -10.72 8.06 29.14
CA PRO A 60 -9.92 7.08 29.89
C PRO A 60 -10.06 5.64 29.34
N ALA A 61 -11.24 5.29 28.85
CA ALA A 61 -11.48 3.99 28.21
C ALA A 61 -10.67 3.76 26.94
N LEU A 62 -10.48 4.79 26.09
CA LEU A 62 -9.68 4.70 24.89
C LEU A 62 -8.20 4.53 25.24
N ARG A 63 -7.69 5.33 26.18
CA ARG A 63 -6.33 5.21 26.68
C ARG A 63 -6.06 3.82 27.24
N ALA A 64 -6.96 3.27 28.06
CA ALA A 64 -6.84 1.93 28.62
C ALA A 64 -6.89 0.82 27.56
N ARG A 65 -7.64 1.01 26.46
CA ARG A 65 -7.63 0.08 25.31
C ARG A 65 -6.30 0.09 24.56
N VAL A 66 -5.76 1.27 24.26
CA VAL A 66 -4.47 1.40 23.57
C VAL A 66 -3.35 0.80 24.43
N MET A 67 -3.29 1.11 25.72
CA MET A 67 -2.26 0.55 26.61
C MET A 67 -2.34 -0.98 26.70
N ARG A 68 -3.55 -1.54 26.80
CA ARG A 68 -3.72 -3.00 26.77
C ARG A 68 -3.27 -3.65 25.46
N ALA A 69 -3.54 -3.01 24.32
CA ALA A 69 -3.08 -3.50 23.01
C ALA A 69 -1.54 -3.53 22.94
N LEU A 70 -0.88 -2.46 23.38
CA LEU A 70 0.59 -2.38 23.43
C LEU A 70 1.20 -3.40 24.38
N ASP A 71 0.60 -3.62 25.56
CA ASP A 71 1.04 -4.64 26.54
C ASP A 71 0.91 -6.05 25.95
N GLN A 72 -0.14 -6.34 25.19
CA GLN A 72 -0.34 -7.62 24.50
C GLN A 72 0.73 -7.86 23.44
N GLU A 73 1.08 -6.88 22.62
CA GLU A 73 2.17 -6.99 21.64
C GLU A 73 3.54 -7.19 22.32
N GLY A 74 3.77 -6.49 23.44
CA GLY A 74 4.98 -6.65 24.25
C GLY A 74 5.10 -8.02 24.93
N ALA A 75 3.98 -8.63 25.33
CA ALA A 75 3.92 -9.94 25.94
C ALA A 75 4.23 -11.08 24.95
N VAL A 76 3.76 -10.96 23.69
CA VAL A 76 4.05 -11.94 22.63
C VAL A 76 5.56 -12.05 22.36
N LYS A 77 6.29 -10.94 22.39
CA LYS A 77 7.76 -10.96 22.22
C LYS A 77 8.54 -11.53 23.41
N ARG A 78 7.97 -11.53 24.63
CA ARG A 78 8.60 -12.10 25.84
C ARG A 78 8.36 -13.60 25.99
N SER A 79 7.25 -14.12 25.48
CA SER A 79 6.86 -15.54 25.60
C SER A 79 7.78 -16.51 24.85
N LEU A 80 8.58 -16.03 23.89
CA LEU A 80 9.53 -16.87 23.13
C LEU A 80 10.84 -17.20 23.91
N ARG A 81 10.99 -16.79 25.17
CA ARG A 81 12.19 -16.99 25.97
C ARG A 81 11.97 -17.70 27.32
N ALA A 82 10.92 -18.45 27.53
CA ALA A 82 10.68 -19.16 28.80
C ALA A 82 10.86 -20.67 28.65
N THR A 83 11.96 -21.12 29.12
CA THR A 83 12.36 -22.39 29.84
C THR A 83 11.50 -23.66 29.73
N PRO A 84 12.13 -24.85 29.76
CA PRO A 84 11.48 -26.14 29.54
C PRO A 84 10.68 -26.59 30.76
N PHE A 85 9.38 -26.58 30.66
CA PHE A 85 8.47 -27.24 31.60
C PHE A 85 8.20 -28.69 31.13
N TRP A 86 9.20 -29.55 31.27
CA TRP A 86 9.09 -30.97 30.99
C TRP A 86 9.21 -31.77 32.30
N LYS A 87 8.12 -31.84 33.07
CA LYS A 87 7.90 -32.95 34.05
C LYS A 87 6.50 -32.74 34.66
N GLY A 88 5.47 -33.40 34.11
CA GLY A 88 4.18 -33.51 34.80
C GLY A 88 2.91 -33.39 33.95
N ALA A 89 2.80 -34.03 32.80
CA ALA A 89 1.54 -34.02 32.03
C ALA A 89 1.32 -35.32 31.26
N PHE A 90 1.28 -36.47 31.99
CA PHE A 90 0.81 -37.73 31.39
C PHE A 90 -0.48 -38.24 32.05
N SER A 91 -1.48 -37.38 32.27
CA SER A 91 -2.83 -37.83 32.69
C SER A 91 -3.87 -36.71 32.42
N GLY A 92 -4.33 -36.54 31.21
CA GLY A 92 -5.42 -35.60 30.93
C GLY A 92 -5.51 -35.13 29.47
N ILE A 93 -4.90 -35.84 28.55
CA ILE A 93 -4.60 -35.31 27.17
C ILE A 93 -5.78 -35.37 26.20
N GLY A 94 -6.90 -36.06 26.52
CA GLY A 94 -7.99 -36.24 25.52
C GLY A 94 -8.98 -35.08 25.40
N GLY A 95 -9.28 -34.34 26.45
CA GLY A 95 -10.32 -33.32 26.44
C GLY A 95 -9.83 -31.88 26.23
N THR A 96 -8.64 -31.56 26.72
CA THR A 96 -8.08 -30.20 26.66
C THR A 96 -7.52 -29.84 25.29
N ALA A 97 -7.01 -30.81 24.54
CA ALA A 97 -6.48 -30.56 23.18
C ALA A 97 -7.59 -30.18 22.18
N LEU A 98 -8.78 -30.79 22.30
CA LEU A 98 -9.90 -30.45 21.44
C LEU A 98 -10.50 -29.06 21.79
N ALA A 99 -10.60 -28.72 23.07
CA ALA A 99 -11.07 -27.41 23.51
C ALA A 99 -10.07 -26.28 23.16
N ALA A 100 -8.77 -26.52 23.31
CA ALA A 100 -7.75 -25.55 22.91
C ALA A 100 -7.67 -25.39 21.39
N GLY A 101 -7.80 -26.47 20.61
CA GLY A 101 -7.84 -26.43 19.15
C GLY A 101 -9.06 -25.65 18.62
N LEU A 102 -10.23 -25.86 19.22
CA LEU A 102 -11.44 -25.13 18.87
C LEU A 102 -11.34 -23.65 19.26
N LEU A 103 -10.76 -23.33 20.41
CA LEU A 103 -10.54 -21.95 20.86
C LEU A 103 -9.55 -21.22 19.96
N ILE A 104 -8.45 -21.88 19.57
CA ILE A 104 -7.47 -21.33 18.61
C ILE A 104 -8.12 -21.12 17.25
N PHE A 105 -8.95 -22.05 16.78
CA PHE A 105 -9.68 -21.91 15.51
C PHE A 105 -10.70 -20.75 15.54
N LEU A 106 -11.38 -20.57 16.67
CA LEU A 106 -12.36 -19.48 16.83
C LEU A 106 -11.72 -18.09 17.09
N LEU A 107 -10.51 -18.05 17.63
CA LEU A 107 -9.76 -16.82 17.91
C LEU A 107 -8.66 -16.53 16.88
N ALA A 108 -8.38 -17.47 15.96
CA ALA A 108 -7.44 -17.20 14.88
C ALA A 108 -7.97 -16.03 14.04
N PRO A 109 -7.19 -14.95 13.86
CA PRO A 109 -7.58 -13.90 12.93
C PRO A 109 -7.78 -14.55 11.55
N PRO A 110 -8.78 -14.12 10.78
CA PRO A 110 -8.95 -14.60 9.42
C PRO A 110 -7.61 -14.45 8.70
N PHE A 111 -7.18 -15.48 7.96
CA PHE A 111 -5.95 -15.43 7.18
C PHE A 111 -6.04 -14.23 6.22
N THR A 112 -5.51 -13.09 6.66
CA THR A 112 -5.42 -11.90 5.84
C THR A 112 -4.24 -12.11 4.90
N ASN A 113 -4.49 -12.05 3.62
CA ASN A 113 -3.41 -12.00 2.64
C ASN A 113 -2.97 -10.52 2.52
N PRO A 114 -1.82 -10.12 3.09
CA PRO A 114 -1.40 -8.72 3.14
C PRO A 114 -1.26 -8.11 1.75
N MET A 115 -0.91 -8.91 0.73
CA MET A 115 -0.82 -8.47 -0.65
C MET A 115 -2.17 -7.98 -1.20
N LEU A 116 -3.29 -8.62 -0.82
CA LEU A 116 -4.63 -8.19 -1.26
C LEU A 116 -4.99 -6.84 -0.63
N ASP A 117 -4.67 -6.65 0.64
CA ASP A 117 -4.91 -5.38 1.34
C ASP A 117 -4.04 -4.25 0.77
N ASP A 118 -2.79 -4.55 0.38
CA ASP A 118 -1.89 -3.61 -0.28
C ASP A 118 -2.39 -3.20 -1.67
N LEU A 119 -2.88 -4.14 -2.49
CA LEU A 119 -3.43 -3.85 -3.82
C LEU A 119 -4.67 -2.94 -3.72
N VAL A 120 -5.60 -3.23 -2.79
CA VAL A 120 -6.76 -2.35 -2.56
C VAL A 120 -6.31 -0.99 -2.04
N SER A 121 -5.35 -0.93 -1.11
CA SER A 121 -4.83 0.32 -0.59
C SER A 121 -4.15 1.16 -1.67
N ALA A 122 -3.38 0.54 -2.57
CA ALA A 122 -2.75 1.19 -3.71
C ALA A 122 -3.80 1.73 -4.70
N HIS A 123 -4.86 0.94 -4.96
CA HIS A 123 -5.98 1.41 -5.77
C HIS A 123 -6.67 2.63 -5.15
N VAL A 124 -7.04 2.55 -3.87
CA VAL A 124 -7.72 3.66 -3.16
C VAL A 124 -6.84 4.91 -3.10
N ARG A 125 -5.53 4.78 -2.82
CA ARG A 125 -4.60 5.91 -2.87
C ARG A 125 -4.58 6.58 -4.24
N SER A 126 -4.63 5.80 -5.31
CA SER A 126 -4.60 6.33 -6.66
C SER A 126 -5.82 7.17 -7.03
N LEU A 127 -6.95 6.97 -6.36
CA LEU A 127 -8.16 7.77 -6.57
C LEU A 127 -8.09 9.17 -5.94
N MET A 128 -7.05 9.44 -5.13
CA MET A 128 -6.82 10.80 -4.61
C MET A 128 -6.38 11.75 -5.73
N PRO A 129 -6.63 13.07 -5.60
CA PRO A 129 -6.18 14.05 -6.59
C PRO A 129 -4.69 13.91 -6.90
N ASP A 130 -4.34 13.99 -8.18
CA ASP A 130 -2.97 13.96 -8.73
C ASP A 130 -2.18 12.64 -8.51
N HIS A 131 -2.86 11.54 -8.08
CA HIS A 131 -2.20 10.25 -7.85
C HIS A 131 -2.63 9.14 -8.83
N LEU A 132 -3.55 9.43 -9.75
CA LEU A 132 -4.14 8.40 -10.59
C LEU A 132 -3.18 7.88 -11.66
N ILE A 133 -2.45 8.77 -12.31
CA ILE A 133 -1.59 8.50 -13.47
C ILE A 133 -0.34 9.37 -13.45
N ASP A 134 0.82 8.79 -13.79
CA ASP A 134 2.09 9.50 -13.97
C ASP A 134 2.28 9.89 -15.45
N VAL A 135 1.78 9.05 -16.37
CA VAL A 135 1.76 9.32 -17.80
C VAL A 135 0.31 9.34 -18.30
N VAL A 136 -0.13 10.52 -18.74
CA VAL A 136 -1.46 10.74 -19.32
C VAL A 136 -1.39 10.39 -20.80
N SER A 137 -2.02 9.32 -21.23
CA SER A 137 -2.17 9.01 -22.66
C SER A 137 -3.23 7.95 -22.90
N THR A 138 -4.01 8.14 -23.96
CA THR A 138 -4.89 7.11 -24.52
C THR A 138 -4.18 6.27 -25.58
N ASP A 139 -2.91 6.56 -25.89
CA ASP A 139 -2.12 5.85 -26.88
C ASP A 139 -1.17 4.85 -26.22
N LYS A 140 -1.36 3.57 -26.57
CA LYS A 140 -0.48 2.46 -26.13
C LYS A 140 0.99 2.67 -26.51
N HIS A 141 1.27 3.38 -27.61
CA HIS A 141 2.62 3.67 -28.06
C HIS A 141 3.35 4.70 -27.19
N THR A 142 2.62 5.44 -26.38
CA THR A 142 3.17 6.35 -25.35
C THR A 142 3.31 5.66 -24.00
N VAL A 143 2.25 4.97 -23.54
CA VAL A 143 2.19 4.37 -22.20
C VAL A 143 3.15 3.18 -22.07
N LYS A 144 3.20 2.29 -23.06
CA LYS A 144 4.04 1.08 -22.98
C LYS A 144 5.56 1.39 -22.90
N PRO A 145 6.15 2.26 -23.75
CA PRO A 145 7.56 2.62 -23.63
C PRO A 145 7.91 3.37 -22.36
N TRP A 146 6.97 4.12 -21.78
CA TRP A 146 7.19 4.84 -20.52
C TRP A 146 7.53 3.88 -19.38
N PHE A 147 6.88 2.72 -19.30
CA PHE A 147 7.18 1.72 -18.27
C PHE A 147 8.62 1.19 -18.33
N ALA A 148 9.24 1.08 -19.53
CA ALA A 148 10.59 0.59 -19.67
C ALA A 148 11.65 1.42 -18.91
N GLY A 149 11.36 2.69 -18.62
CA GLY A 149 12.25 3.57 -17.84
C GLY A 149 11.86 3.72 -16.37
N HIS A 150 10.69 3.23 -15.94
CA HIS A 150 10.13 3.52 -14.64
C HIS A 150 9.78 2.28 -13.79
N THR A 151 9.63 1.13 -14.45
CA THR A 151 9.33 -0.15 -13.78
C THR A 151 10.22 -1.27 -14.30
N ASP A 152 10.29 -2.38 -13.56
CA ASP A 152 11.07 -3.56 -13.94
C ASP A 152 10.31 -4.47 -14.92
N VAL A 153 9.07 -4.10 -15.28
CA VAL A 153 8.17 -4.88 -16.11
C VAL A 153 7.51 -4.00 -17.18
N SER A 154 7.19 -4.62 -18.33
CA SER A 154 6.48 -3.96 -19.42
C SER A 154 5.17 -4.70 -19.70
N PRO A 155 4.04 -4.22 -19.16
CA PRO A 155 2.76 -4.89 -19.29
C PRO A 155 2.18 -4.80 -20.71
N VAL A 156 1.15 -5.62 -20.96
CA VAL A 156 0.28 -5.43 -22.11
C VAL A 156 -0.50 -4.14 -21.92
N VAL A 157 -0.45 -3.25 -22.93
CA VAL A 157 -1.21 -1.99 -22.97
C VAL A 157 -2.00 -1.95 -24.26
N ALA A 158 -3.31 -1.80 -24.15
CA ALA A 158 -4.20 -1.64 -25.29
C ALA A 158 -5.37 -0.72 -24.91
N ASP A 159 -5.93 -0.02 -25.87
CA ASP A 159 -7.17 0.74 -25.67
C ASP A 159 -8.35 -0.11 -26.15
N PHE A 160 -9.33 -0.27 -25.29
CA PHE A 160 -10.57 -1.00 -25.55
C PHE A 160 -11.79 -0.08 -25.48
N ASN A 161 -11.62 1.16 -25.94
CA ASN A 161 -12.69 2.16 -25.90
C ASN A 161 -13.96 1.71 -26.64
N GLN A 162 -13.82 0.93 -27.71
CA GLN A 162 -14.97 0.37 -28.44
C GLN A 162 -15.75 -0.68 -27.62
N GLN A 163 -15.09 -1.32 -26.65
CA GLN A 163 -15.68 -2.27 -25.70
C GLN A 163 -16.06 -1.59 -24.36
N GLY A 164 -15.96 -0.27 -24.29
CA GLY A 164 -16.32 0.52 -23.11
C GLY A 164 -15.19 0.72 -22.09
N TYR A 165 -13.96 0.21 -22.34
CA TYR A 165 -12.81 0.37 -21.44
C TYR A 165 -11.81 1.33 -22.08
N ARG A 166 -11.87 2.59 -21.67
CA ARG A 166 -11.00 3.65 -22.19
C ARG A 166 -9.68 3.65 -21.43
N LEU A 167 -8.58 3.50 -22.14
CA LEU A 167 -7.24 3.72 -21.58
C LEU A 167 -7.09 5.19 -21.20
N ILE A 168 -6.68 5.51 -19.96
CA ILE A 168 -6.43 6.89 -19.51
C ILE A 168 -4.97 7.16 -19.19
N GLY A 169 -4.16 6.14 -18.98
CA GLY A 169 -2.74 6.30 -18.74
C GLY A 169 -2.11 5.15 -17.98
N GLY A 170 -0.97 5.44 -17.38
CA GLY A 170 -0.26 4.50 -16.53
C GLY A 170 0.51 5.19 -15.42
N ARG A 171 0.93 4.42 -14.42
CA ARG A 171 1.81 4.86 -13.32
C ARG A 171 2.72 3.74 -12.86
N ALA A 172 3.82 4.10 -12.24
CA ALA A 172 4.62 3.18 -11.44
C ALA A 172 4.07 3.14 -10.01
N ASP A 173 3.98 1.98 -9.41
CA ASP A 173 3.49 1.81 -8.05
C ASP A 173 4.39 0.84 -7.27
N TYR A 174 4.21 0.76 -5.96
CA TYR A 174 4.96 -0.12 -5.09
C TYR A 174 4.01 -0.82 -4.11
N PHE A 175 3.99 -2.15 -4.13
CA PHE A 175 3.20 -2.97 -3.21
C PHE A 175 3.92 -4.30 -2.94
N ASP A 176 3.62 -4.96 -1.85
CA ASP A 176 4.23 -6.25 -1.45
C ASP A 176 5.76 -6.27 -1.64
N HIS A 177 6.43 -5.15 -1.28
CA HIS A 177 7.88 -4.94 -1.39
C HIS A 177 8.47 -5.01 -2.81
N GLN A 178 7.66 -4.80 -3.85
CA GLN A 178 8.12 -4.81 -5.24
C GLN A 178 7.51 -3.68 -6.07
N ARG A 179 8.20 -3.31 -7.15
CA ARG A 179 7.68 -2.35 -8.13
C ARG A 179 6.64 -3.03 -9.02
N ALA A 180 5.59 -2.29 -9.34
CA ALA A 180 4.57 -2.70 -10.29
C ALA A 180 4.34 -1.63 -11.35
N ALA A 181 4.02 -2.07 -12.55
CA ALA A 181 3.43 -1.21 -13.55
C ALA A 181 1.92 -1.26 -13.41
N VAL A 182 1.25 -0.11 -13.46
CA VAL A 182 -0.20 0.01 -13.35
C VAL A 182 -0.74 0.68 -14.59
N VAL A 183 -1.56 -0.03 -15.35
CA VAL A 183 -2.31 0.53 -16.48
C VAL A 183 -3.69 0.91 -15.97
N VAL A 184 -4.13 2.11 -16.29
CA VAL A 184 -5.37 2.69 -15.75
C VAL A 184 -6.41 2.82 -16.84
N TYR A 185 -7.55 2.20 -16.61
CA TYR A 185 -8.72 2.26 -17.48
C TYR A 185 -9.87 2.98 -16.79
N GLN A 186 -10.75 3.54 -17.60
CA GLN A 186 -12.05 4.05 -17.18
C GLN A 186 -13.15 3.25 -17.86
N HIS A 187 -14.11 2.77 -17.05
CA HIS A 187 -15.34 2.15 -17.52
C HIS A 187 -16.54 2.84 -16.86
N GLY A 188 -17.32 3.57 -17.68
CA GLY A 188 -18.37 4.43 -17.12
C GLY A 188 -17.81 5.46 -16.13
N SER A 189 -18.30 5.43 -14.89
CA SER A 189 -17.81 6.25 -13.77
C SER A 189 -16.68 5.57 -12.97
N HIS A 190 -16.40 4.30 -13.24
CA HIS A 190 -15.45 3.48 -12.47
C HIS A 190 -14.04 3.57 -13.04
N VAL A 191 -13.06 3.56 -12.15
CA VAL A 191 -11.64 3.44 -12.48
C VAL A 191 -11.22 2.00 -12.26
N ILE A 192 -10.54 1.40 -13.24
CA ILE A 192 -9.96 0.07 -13.16
C ILE A 192 -8.45 0.21 -13.20
N ASN A 193 -7.78 -0.20 -12.15
CA ASN A 193 -6.32 -0.28 -12.10
C ASN A 193 -5.88 -1.71 -12.40
N VAL A 194 -5.07 -1.89 -13.43
CA VAL A 194 -4.47 -3.18 -13.80
C VAL A 194 -3.02 -3.16 -13.38
N PHE A 195 -2.75 -3.74 -12.22
CA PHE A 195 -1.39 -3.95 -11.70
C PHE A 195 -0.71 -5.09 -12.44
N SER A 196 0.59 -4.97 -12.67
CA SER A 196 1.39 -6.04 -13.25
C SER A 196 2.80 -6.06 -12.63
N TRP A 197 3.30 -7.27 -12.34
CA TRP A 197 4.61 -7.49 -11.74
C TRP A 197 5.21 -8.82 -12.21
N ALA A 198 6.50 -9.04 -11.94
CA ALA A 198 7.17 -10.27 -12.31
C ALA A 198 6.57 -11.48 -11.59
N ALA A 199 6.30 -12.53 -12.35
CA ALA A 199 5.80 -13.78 -11.78
C ALA A 199 6.89 -14.42 -10.89
N ASP A 200 6.51 -14.79 -9.68
CA ASP A 200 7.31 -15.58 -8.78
C ASP A 200 6.81 -17.04 -8.70
N GLN A 201 7.38 -17.83 -7.78
CA GLN A 201 6.99 -19.22 -7.56
C GLN A 201 5.70 -19.36 -6.75
N ARG A 202 5.15 -18.26 -6.22
CA ARG A 202 3.88 -18.28 -5.48
C ARG A 202 2.72 -18.61 -6.45
N GLY A 203 1.75 -19.35 -5.96
CA GLY A 203 0.53 -19.61 -6.71
C GLY A 203 -0.24 -18.33 -7.02
N LEU A 204 -0.98 -18.30 -8.11
CA LEU A 204 -1.87 -17.19 -8.44
C LEU A 204 -2.98 -17.10 -7.37
N PRO A 205 -3.24 -15.94 -6.76
CA PRO A 205 -4.38 -15.76 -5.88
C PRO A 205 -5.69 -16.02 -6.61
N GLN A 206 -6.72 -16.44 -5.86
CA GLN A 206 -8.06 -16.52 -6.41
C GLN A 206 -8.70 -15.14 -6.52
N ASP A 207 -9.55 -14.99 -7.52
CA ASP A 207 -10.40 -13.82 -7.67
C ASP A 207 -11.23 -13.61 -6.41
N THR A 208 -11.30 -12.39 -5.89
CA THR A 208 -11.91 -12.12 -4.61
C THR A 208 -12.46 -10.70 -4.52
N THR A 209 -13.30 -10.47 -3.52
CA THR A 209 -13.75 -9.12 -3.15
C THR A 209 -13.16 -8.76 -1.80
N ARG A 210 -12.56 -7.58 -1.71
CA ARG A 210 -11.95 -7.06 -0.49
C ARG A 210 -12.34 -5.60 -0.28
N ASN A 211 -12.91 -5.28 0.87
CA ASN A 211 -13.32 -3.91 1.24
C ASN A 211 -14.21 -3.22 0.18
N GLY A 212 -15.07 -3.98 -0.51
CA GLY A 212 -15.95 -3.45 -1.56
C GLY A 212 -15.33 -3.38 -2.96
N TYR A 213 -14.04 -3.71 -3.11
CA TYR A 213 -13.35 -3.77 -4.40
C TYR A 213 -13.21 -5.21 -4.87
N HIS A 214 -13.38 -5.44 -6.16
CA HIS A 214 -13.15 -6.70 -6.84
C HIS A 214 -11.71 -6.78 -7.33
N LEU A 215 -11.08 -7.95 -7.14
CA LEU A 215 -9.72 -8.24 -7.59
C LEU A 215 -9.75 -9.47 -8.49
N ALA A 216 -9.42 -9.31 -9.75
CA ALA A 216 -9.33 -10.39 -10.74
C ALA A 216 -7.87 -10.64 -11.10
N PHE A 217 -7.39 -11.88 -10.97
CA PHE A 217 -6.00 -12.26 -11.16
C PHE A 217 -5.82 -13.14 -12.38
N TRP A 218 -4.75 -12.91 -13.13
CA TRP A 218 -4.32 -13.79 -14.21
C TRP A 218 -2.81 -13.73 -14.43
N ARG A 219 -2.32 -14.64 -15.23
CA ARG A 219 -0.93 -14.69 -15.66
C ARG A 219 -0.86 -14.62 -17.18
N ALA A 220 0.07 -13.82 -17.69
CA ALA A 220 0.40 -13.79 -19.10
C ALA A 220 1.91 -13.68 -19.27
N GLY A 221 2.52 -14.65 -19.94
CA GLY A 221 3.98 -14.77 -20.03
C GLY A 221 4.63 -14.92 -18.66
N ASN A 222 5.62 -14.09 -18.40
CA ASN A 222 6.35 -14.01 -17.12
C ASN A 222 5.79 -12.99 -16.14
N LEU A 223 4.59 -12.45 -16.39
CA LEU A 223 3.95 -11.45 -15.55
C LEU A 223 2.69 -12.00 -14.89
N VAL A 224 2.45 -11.55 -13.66
CA VAL A 224 1.17 -11.65 -12.97
C VAL A 224 0.46 -10.33 -13.10
N TYR A 225 -0.85 -10.40 -13.28
CA TYR A 225 -1.73 -9.25 -13.38
C TYR A 225 -2.82 -9.32 -12.32
N CYS A 226 -3.26 -8.15 -11.85
CA CYS A 226 -4.43 -7.99 -11.01
C CYS A 226 -5.21 -6.75 -11.43
N ALA A 227 -6.45 -6.93 -11.87
CA ALA A 227 -7.37 -5.81 -12.06
C ALA A 227 -8.12 -5.55 -10.77
N VAL A 228 -8.15 -4.28 -10.33
CA VAL A 228 -8.82 -3.82 -9.11
C VAL A 228 -9.79 -2.72 -9.43
N SER A 229 -11.05 -2.85 -9.03
CA SER A 229 -12.10 -1.83 -9.19
C SER A 229 -13.31 -2.12 -8.30
N ASP A 230 -14.16 -1.11 -8.14
CA ASP A 230 -15.52 -1.20 -7.57
C ASP A 230 -16.61 -1.46 -8.62
N THR A 231 -16.24 -1.65 -9.90
CA THR A 231 -17.17 -1.99 -10.99
C THR A 231 -17.75 -3.40 -10.82
N ALA A 232 -18.81 -3.75 -11.55
CA ALA A 232 -19.41 -5.08 -11.49
C ALA A 232 -18.41 -6.18 -11.92
N TRP A 233 -18.58 -7.40 -11.39
CA TRP A 233 -17.67 -8.53 -11.65
C TRP A 233 -17.56 -8.88 -13.14
N ASP A 234 -18.68 -8.91 -13.84
CA ASP A 234 -18.73 -9.23 -15.28
C ASP A 234 -17.97 -8.20 -16.12
N GLU A 235 -18.03 -6.92 -15.74
CA GLU A 235 -17.28 -5.85 -16.37
C GLU A 235 -15.77 -5.98 -16.09
N LEU A 236 -15.37 -6.23 -14.82
CA LEU A 236 -13.97 -6.41 -14.47
C LEU A 236 -13.36 -7.61 -15.19
N LEU A 237 -14.05 -8.75 -15.18
CA LEU A 237 -13.65 -9.96 -15.90
C LEU A 237 -13.67 -9.79 -17.42
N GLY A 238 -14.54 -8.92 -17.93
CA GLY A 238 -14.57 -8.53 -19.34
C GLY A 238 -13.25 -7.90 -19.78
N LEU A 239 -12.77 -6.89 -19.05
CA LEU A 239 -11.45 -6.29 -19.31
C LEU A 239 -10.31 -7.29 -19.16
N ALA A 240 -10.34 -8.11 -18.08
CA ALA A 240 -9.30 -9.12 -17.85
C ALA A 240 -9.17 -10.10 -19.03
N ARG A 241 -10.28 -10.55 -19.58
CA ARG A 241 -10.30 -11.43 -20.77
C ARG A 241 -9.71 -10.77 -22.01
N LEU A 242 -10.09 -9.53 -22.30
CA LEU A 242 -9.55 -8.77 -23.44
C LEU A 242 -8.02 -8.60 -23.32
N LEU A 243 -7.50 -8.36 -22.12
CA LEU A 243 -6.06 -8.25 -21.89
C LEU A 243 -5.34 -9.59 -21.98
N GLN A 244 -5.98 -10.69 -21.54
CA GLN A 244 -5.43 -12.04 -21.64
C GLN A 244 -5.30 -12.48 -23.11
N GLU A 245 -6.30 -12.22 -23.92
CA GLU A 245 -6.28 -12.55 -25.36
C GLU A 245 -5.11 -11.89 -26.09
N LEU A 246 -4.76 -10.66 -25.73
CA LEU A 246 -3.59 -9.96 -26.29
C LEU A 246 -2.24 -10.38 -25.68
N GLY A 247 -2.26 -10.95 -24.49
CA GLY A 247 -1.06 -11.40 -23.77
C GLY A 247 -0.60 -12.81 -24.12
N ILE A 248 -1.38 -13.56 -24.91
CA ILE A 248 -0.98 -14.86 -25.43
C ILE A 248 -0.11 -14.59 -26.66
N PRO A 249 1.19 -14.95 -26.67
CA PRO A 249 1.96 -14.90 -27.91
C PRO A 249 1.31 -15.86 -28.89
N ASP A 250 1.01 -15.39 -30.10
CA ASP A 250 0.58 -16.28 -31.19
C ASP A 250 1.53 -17.47 -31.23
N ALA A 251 0.97 -18.66 -31.03
CA ALA A 251 1.69 -19.92 -31.17
C ALA A 251 2.10 -20.04 -32.64
N GLN A 252 3.36 -19.66 -32.93
CA GLN A 252 4.00 -19.97 -34.21
C GLN A 252 4.63 -21.36 -34.12
#